data_ff6ca554b504ff352f8e5325feed8144
#
_entry.id   ff6ca554b504ff352f8e5325feed8144
#
_cell.length_a   1.000
_cell.length_b   1.000
_cell.length_c   1.000
_cell.angle_alpha   90.00
_cell.angle_beta   90.00
_cell.angle_gamma   90.00
#
_symmetry.space_group_name_H-M   'P 1'
#
loop_
_entity.id
_entity.type
_entity.pdbx_description
1 polymer ?
#
loop_
_entity_poly.entity_id
_entity_poly.type
_entity_poly.pdbx_seq_one_letter_code
_entity_poly.pdbx_strand_id
1 'polypeptide(L)'
;MKIKASCSNGANWKQVDVKSRIPKELDKLEELARNMWWAWNHDARVLFRSLDEDLFDEVGQNPVLLLERLSYEKMEELSKDSSVVRKMNDVYAAFREYMDVEPDKTRPSVAYFCMEYGLNHVLKIYSGGLGVLAGDYLKEA
;
A
#
# COMPACT_ATOMS: atom_id res chain seq x y z
N MET A 1 1.86 4.82 18.34
CA MET A 1 1.68 4.61 19.79
C MET A 1 2.54 5.63 20.54
N LYS A 2 1.95 6.57 21.27
CA LYS A 2 2.73 7.56 22.05
C LYS A 2 2.88 7.04 23.47
N ILE A 3 4.07 6.66 23.85
CA ILE A 3 4.39 6.27 25.24
C ILE A 3 4.86 7.53 25.97
N LYS A 4 4.08 8.01 26.94
CA LYS A 4 4.54 9.03 27.90
C LYS A 4 5.14 8.30 29.09
N ALA A 5 6.46 8.28 29.18
CA ALA A 5 7.14 7.89 30.40
C ALA A 5 7.45 9.16 31.21
N SER A 6 6.89 9.28 32.40
CA SER A 6 7.29 10.30 33.37
C SER A 6 8.31 9.67 34.28
N CYS A 7 9.56 10.14 34.23
CA CYS A 7 10.61 9.68 35.12
C CYS A 7 11.06 10.87 35.98
N SER A 8 11.03 10.69 37.32
CA SER A 8 11.32 11.72 38.32
C SER A 8 12.81 12.08 38.46
N ASN A 9 13.70 11.49 37.65
CA ASN A 9 15.16 11.63 37.78
C ASN A 9 15.82 12.43 36.66
N GLY A 10 15.20 13.49 36.15
CA GLY A 10 15.88 14.46 35.27
C GLY A 10 16.39 13.91 33.91
N ALA A 11 16.01 12.71 33.53
CA ALA A 11 16.38 12.17 32.23
C ALA A 11 15.63 12.90 31.09
N ASN A 12 16.38 13.57 30.24
CA ASN A 12 15.86 14.20 29.03
C ASN A 12 15.63 13.12 27.96
N TRP A 13 14.39 12.65 27.82
CA TRP A 13 14.01 11.74 26.73
C TRP A 13 13.74 12.54 25.47
N LYS A 14 14.49 12.23 24.41
CA LYS A 14 14.18 12.72 23.07
C LYS A 14 13.40 11.64 22.33
N GLN A 15 12.25 12.01 21.79
CA GLN A 15 11.52 11.14 20.86
C GLN A 15 12.28 11.13 19.54
N VAL A 16 12.72 9.96 19.08
CA VAL A 16 13.33 9.77 17.77
C VAL A 16 12.32 8.98 16.95
N ASP A 17 11.73 9.61 15.95
CA ASP A 17 10.91 8.94 14.94
C ASP A 17 11.82 8.51 13.79
N VAL A 18 12.14 7.23 13.75
CA VAL A 18 12.84 6.63 12.61
C VAL A 18 11.79 6.26 11.56
N LYS A 19 11.72 7.02 10.48
CA LYS A 19 10.91 6.68 9.31
C LYS A 19 11.83 6.16 8.22
N SER A 20 11.43 5.04 7.58
CA SER A 20 11.98 4.63 6.30
C SER A 20 11.81 5.79 5.32
N ARG A 21 12.91 6.31 4.79
CA ARG A 21 12.87 7.46 3.89
C ARG A 21 12.88 6.97 2.45
N ILE A 22 11.70 6.93 1.87
CA ILE A 22 11.56 6.70 0.43
C ILE A 22 12.10 7.94 -0.29
N PRO A 23 13.00 7.80 -1.29
CA PRO A 23 13.43 8.93 -2.13
C PRO A 23 12.23 9.65 -2.74
N LYS A 24 12.37 10.96 -2.92
CA LYS A 24 11.26 11.81 -3.40
C LYS A 24 10.75 11.39 -4.78
N GLU A 25 11.63 10.85 -5.61
CA GLU A 25 11.35 10.35 -6.95
C GLU A 25 10.42 9.13 -6.93
N LEU A 26 10.35 8.42 -5.77
CA LEU A 26 9.57 7.20 -5.55
C LEU A 26 8.47 7.38 -4.49
N ASP A 27 8.17 8.61 -4.06
CA ASP A 27 7.23 8.92 -2.97
C ASP A 27 5.81 8.36 -3.19
N LYS A 28 5.38 8.26 -4.46
CA LYS A 28 4.08 7.71 -4.87
C LYS A 28 3.90 6.22 -4.54
N LEU A 29 5.00 5.48 -4.37
CA LEU A 29 4.93 4.05 -4.02
C LEU A 29 4.25 3.82 -2.67
N GLU A 30 4.42 4.75 -1.70
CA GLU A 30 3.80 4.59 -0.38
C GLU A 30 2.26 4.66 -0.47
N GLU A 31 1.72 5.61 -1.21
CA GLU A 31 0.28 5.74 -1.41
C GLU A 31 -0.29 4.53 -2.17
N LEU A 32 0.38 4.11 -3.25
CA LEU A 32 0.00 2.92 -4.01
C LEU A 32 0.00 1.65 -3.15
N ALA A 33 1.04 1.45 -2.32
CA ALA A 33 1.18 0.27 -1.48
C ALA A 33 0.09 0.19 -0.39
N ARG A 34 -0.36 1.35 0.13
CA ARG A 34 -1.37 1.43 1.20
C ARG A 34 -2.81 1.38 0.70
N ASN A 35 -3.04 1.47 -0.61
CA ASN A 35 -4.37 1.36 -1.19
C ASN A 35 -4.56 -0.02 -1.82
N MET A 36 -5.62 -0.72 -1.47
CA MET A 36 -5.89 -2.09 -1.95
C MET A 36 -6.15 -2.18 -3.46
N TRP A 37 -6.28 -1.07 -4.17
CA TRP A 37 -6.42 -1.03 -5.63
C TRP A 37 -5.31 -1.84 -6.35
N TRP A 38 -4.07 -1.83 -5.84
CA TRP A 38 -2.99 -2.63 -6.39
C TRP A 38 -3.31 -4.13 -6.44
N ALA A 39 -4.17 -4.63 -5.56
CA ALA A 39 -4.43 -6.06 -5.43
C ALA A 39 -5.16 -6.65 -6.65
N TRP A 40 -5.94 -5.84 -7.35
CA TRP A 40 -6.63 -6.25 -8.60
C TRP A 40 -6.11 -5.53 -9.85
N ASN A 41 -5.20 -4.59 -9.71
CA ASN A 41 -4.54 -3.96 -10.85
C ASN A 41 -3.26 -4.72 -11.23
N HIS A 42 -3.20 -5.21 -12.47
CA HIS A 42 -2.06 -6.00 -12.96
C HIS A 42 -0.76 -5.19 -12.96
N ASP A 43 -0.80 -3.97 -13.51
CA ASP A 43 0.40 -3.15 -13.70
C ASP A 43 1.00 -2.69 -12.35
N ALA A 44 0.13 -2.44 -11.36
CA ALA A 44 0.58 -2.15 -10.00
C ALA A 44 1.30 -3.34 -9.37
N ARG A 45 0.80 -4.57 -9.55
CA ARG A 45 1.49 -5.78 -9.06
C ARG A 45 2.82 -6.00 -9.78
N VAL A 46 2.86 -5.80 -11.09
CA VAL A 46 4.10 -5.91 -11.88
C VAL A 46 5.10 -4.82 -11.48
N LEU A 47 4.63 -3.61 -11.14
CA LEU A 47 5.48 -2.54 -10.61
C LEU A 47 6.17 -3.00 -9.32
N PHE A 48 5.40 -3.41 -8.29
CA PHE A 48 5.98 -3.83 -7.01
C PHE A 48 6.93 -5.02 -7.16
N ARG A 49 6.57 -6.03 -7.96
CA ARG A 49 7.45 -7.15 -8.25
C ARG A 49 8.77 -6.71 -8.90
N SER A 50 8.74 -5.71 -9.77
CA SER A 50 9.94 -5.23 -10.46
C SER A 50 10.91 -4.43 -9.59
N LEU A 51 10.52 -4.01 -8.38
CA LEU A 51 11.42 -3.34 -7.45
C LEU A 51 12.44 -4.31 -6.83
N ASP A 52 11.98 -5.49 -6.43
CA ASP A 52 12.78 -6.61 -5.95
C ASP A 52 11.91 -7.87 -5.94
N GLU A 53 12.10 -8.77 -6.91
CA GLU A 53 11.25 -9.95 -7.10
C GLU A 53 11.39 -10.94 -5.97
N ASP A 54 12.64 -11.24 -5.56
CA ASP A 54 12.91 -12.22 -4.51
C ASP A 54 12.36 -11.75 -3.17
N LEU A 55 12.60 -10.49 -2.82
CA LEU A 55 12.08 -9.90 -1.59
C LEU A 55 10.54 -9.80 -1.62
N PHE A 56 9.94 -9.49 -2.78
CA PHE A 56 8.49 -9.40 -2.91
C PHE A 56 7.81 -10.74 -2.64
N ASP A 57 8.39 -11.84 -3.14
CA ASP A 57 7.89 -13.18 -2.85
C ASP A 57 8.15 -13.60 -1.39
N GLU A 58 9.33 -13.25 -0.81
CA GLU A 58 9.64 -13.51 0.61
C GLU A 58 8.64 -12.84 1.56
N VAL A 59 8.23 -11.60 1.28
CA VAL A 59 7.25 -10.88 2.10
C VAL A 59 5.79 -11.26 1.79
N GLY A 60 5.56 -12.32 1.05
CA GLY A 60 4.23 -12.81 0.69
C GLY A 60 3.49 -11.85 -0.24
N GLN A 61 4.18 -11.21 -1.14
CA GLN A 61 3.64 -10.25 -2.13
C GLN A 61 2.92 -9.06 -1.47
N ASN A 62 3.38 -8.65 -0.31
CA ASN A 62 2.87 -7.50 0.43
C ASN A 62 3.70 -6.25 0.10
N PRO A 63 3.18 -5.28 -0.66
CA PRO A 63 3.94 -4.10 -1.07
C PRO A 63 4.34 -3.19 0.10
N VAL A 64 3.57 -3.14 1.17
CA VAL A 64 3.93 -2.36 2.37
C VAL A 64 5.17 -2.96 3.02
N LEU A 65 5.18 -4.29 3.24
CA LEU A 65 6.34 -4.99 3.81
C LEU A 65 7.55 -4.95 2.87
N LEU A 66 7.33 -4.99 1.55
CA LEU A 66 8.40 -4.80 0.57
C LEU A 66 9.09 -3.45 0.79
N LEU A 67 8.33 -2.35 0.81
CA LEU A 67 8.89 -1.00 0.97
C LEU A 67 9.55 -0.80 2.34
N GLU A 68 9.07 -1.48 3.39
CA GLU A 68 9.68 -1.44 4.73
C GLU A 68 11.01 -2.20 4.81
N ARG A 69 11.19 -3.25 3.99
CA ARG A 69 12.39 -4.11 4.01
C ARG A 69 13.42 -3.77 2.94
N LEU A 70 13.04 -3.05 1.89
CA LEU A 70 14.00 -2.56 0.90
C LEU A 70 15.06 -1.70 1.57
N SER A 71 16.34 -1.99 1.26
CA SER A 71 17.43 -1.17 1.78
C SER A 71 17.42 0.23 1.17
N TYR A 72 18.00 1.19 1.91
CA TYR A 72 18.10 2.56 1.41
C TYR A 72 18.91 2.65 0.11
N GLU A 73 20.00 1.87 0.03
CA GLU A 73 20.86 1.79 -1.16
C GLU A 73 20.08 1.31 -2.38
N LYS A 74 19.23 0.27 -2.20
CA LYS A 74 18.40 -0.24 -3.28
C LYS A 74 17.33 0.78 -3.71
N MET A 75 16.71 1.46 -2.75
CA MET A 75 15.76 2.55 -3.04
C MET A 75 16.42 3.69 -3.80
N GLU A 76 17.67 4.04 -3.44
CA GLU A 76 18.42 5.08 -4.13
C GLU A 76 18.82 4.66 -5.56
N GLU A 77 19.19 3.39 -5.76
CA GLU A 77 19.42 2.83 -7.09
C GLU A 77 18.16 2.92 -7.97
N LEU A 78 17.02 2.45 -7.46
CA LEU A 78 15.74 2.47 -8.17
C LEU A 78 15.28 3.90 -8.49
N SER A 79 15.56 4.87 -7.62
CA SER A 79 15.19 6.27 -7.85
C SER A 79 15.94 6.91 -9.01
N LYS A 80 17.13 6.38 -9.35
CA LYS A 80 17.97 6.82 -10.49
C LYS A 80 17.60 6.10 -11.79
N ASP A 81 16.84 5.00 -11.72
CA ASP A 81 16.36 4.29 -12.89
C ASP A 81 15.12 4.97 -13.48
N SER A 82 15.32 5.67 -14.59
CA SER A 82 14.25 6.37 -15.28
C SER A 82 13.11 5.47 -15.76
N SER A 83 13.38 4.18 -15.98
CA SER A 83 12.36 3.20 -16.40
C SER A 83 11.43 2.86 -15.24
N VAL A 84 11.97 2.69 -14.05
CA VAL A 84 11.21 2.44 -12.81
C VAL A 84 10.36 3.66 -12.45
N VAL A 85 10.97 4.85 -12.44
CA VAL A 85 10.27 6.11 -12.14
C VAL A 85 9.13 6.36 -13.13
N ARG A 86 9.35 6.13 -14.42
CA ARG A 86 8.30 6.26 -15.43
C ARG A 86 7.18 5.27 -15.20
N LYS A 87 7.49 3.98 -15.02
CA LYS A 87 6.49 2.93 -14.76
C LYS A 87 5.65 3.24 -13.53
N MET A 88 6.29 3.70 -12.44
CA MET A 88 5.57 4.13 -11.24
C MET A 88 4.62 5.30 -11.55
N ASN A 89 5.07 6.29 -12.33
CA ASN A 89 4.24 7.44 -12.68
C ASN A 89 3.04 7.02 -13.54
N ASP A 90 3.22 6.09 -14.50
CA ASP A 90 2.15 5.58 -15.36
C ASP A 90 1.10 4.81 -14.52
N VAL A 91 1.55 3.94 -13.61
CA VAL A 91 0.67 3.22 -12.68
C VAL A 91 -0.04 4.18 -11.74
N TYR A 92 0.66 5.19 -11.23
CA TYR A 92 0.05 6.20 -10.35
C TYR A 92 -0.98 7.07 -11.07
N ALA A 93 -0.76 7.39 -12.35
CA ALA A 93 -1.74 8.11 -13.16
C ALA A 93 -3.03 7.28 -13.32
N ALA A 94 -2.92 5.99 -13.62
CA ALA A 94 -4.07 5.08 -13.70
C ALA A 94 -4.78 4.91 -12.34
N PHE A 95 -4.03 4.90 -11.24
CA PHE A 95 -4.58 4.88 -9.89
C PHE A 95 -5.39 6.15 -9.60
N ARG A 96 -4.85 7.33 -9.95
CA ARG A 96 -5.56 8.60 -9.75
C ARG A 96 -6.81 8.69 -10.62
N GLU A 97 -6.73 8.27 -11.87
CA GLU A 97 -7.91 8.20 -12.76
C GLU A 97 -9.02 7.35 -12.15
N TYR A 98 -8.69 6.20 -11.54
CA TYR A 98 -9.64 5.34 -10.85
C TYR A 98 -10.22 6.00 -9.58
N MET A 99 -9.34 6.61 -8.75
CA MET A 99 -9.73 7.17 -7.44
C MET A 99 -10.47 8.50 -7.54
N ASP A 100 -10.21 9.30 -8.58
CA ASP A 100 -10.77 10.63 -8.75
C ASP A 100 -12.10 10.65 -9.52
N VAL A 101 -12.68 9.46 -9.78
CA VAL A 101 -14.01 9.35 -10.40
C VAL A 101 -15.06 9.99 -9.49
N GLU A 102 -15.74 11.00 -10.01
CA GLU A 102 -16.84 11.63 -9.29
C GLU A 102 -18.04 10.67 -9.14
N PRO A 103 -18.58 10.52 -7.93
CA PRO A 103 -19.75 9.67 -7.71
C PRO A 103 -20.95 10.13 -8.53
N ASP A 104 -21.65 9.20 -9.17
CA ASP A 104 -22.91 9.48 -9.84
C ASP A 104 -24.00 9.80 -8.81
N LYS A 105 -24.33 11.09 -8.67
CA LYS A 105 -25.32 11.59 -7.71
C LYS A 105 -26.76 11.18 -8.03
N THR A 106 -27.01 10.59 -9.20
CA THR A 106 -28.34 10.08 -9.59
C THR A 106 -28.60 8.68 -9.04
N ARG A 107 -27.56 7.98 -8.64
CA ARG A 107 -27.65 6.64 -8.03
C ARG A 107 -28.00 6.72 -6.54
N PRO A 108 -28.75 5.75 -6.02
CA PRO A 108 -29.02 5.69 -4.58
C PRO A 108 -27.71 5.40 -3.81
N SER A 109 -27.56 6.02 -2.64
CA SER A 109 -26.49 5.67 -1.73
C SER A 109 -26.76 4.30 -1.11
N VAL A 110 -25.83 3.36 -1.26
CA VAL A 110 -25.94 2.01 -0.72
C VAL A 110 -24.82 1.80 0.28
N ALA A 111 -25.14 1.27 1.47
CA ALA A 111 -24.16 0.82 2.45
C ALA A 111 -24.21 -0.70 2.53
N TYR A 112 -23.07 -1.36 2.33
CA TYR A 112 -22.91 -2.80 2.45
C TYR A 112 -22.15 -3.13 3.73
N PHE A 113 -22.78 -3.88 4.63
CA PHE A 113 -22.19 -4.30 5.90
C PHE A 113 -21.87 -5.79 5.86
N CYS A 114 -20.62 -6.13 6.07
CA CYS A 114 -20.19 -7.51 6.19
C CYS A 114 -19.09 -7.60 7.28
N MET A 115 -19.03 -8.75 7.97
CA MET A 115 -17.99 -8.99 8.97
C MET A 115 -16.65 -9.39 8.36
N GLU A 116 -16.65 -9.81 7.10
CA GLU A 116 -15.50 -10.34 6.39
C GLU A 116 -15.42 -9.76 4.98
N TYR A 117 -14.20 -9.43 4.52
CA TYR A 117 -13.94 -8.98 3.15
C TYR A 117 -12.68 -9.66 2.60
N GLY A 118 -12.85 -10.63 1.73
CA GLY A 118 -11.77 -11.36 1.06
C GLY A 118 -11.21 -10.60 -0.14
N LEU A 119 -10.53 -9.49 0.09
CA LEU A 119 -9.97 -8.64 -0.98
C LEU A 119 -8.63 -9.18 -1.50
N ASN A 120 -7.73 -9.53 -0.59
CA ASN A 120 -6.42 -10.09 -0.90
C ASN A 120 -5.86 -10.83 0.31
N HIS A 121 -4.98 -11.81 0.08
CA HIS A 121 -4.38 -12.64 1.14
C HIS A 121 -3.50 -11.85 2.13
N VAL A 122 -2.98 -10.69 1.73
CA VAL A 122 -2.19 -9.82 2.63
C VAL A 122 -3.07 -9.13 3.67
N LEU A 123 -4.38 -8.97 3.39
CA LEU A 123 -5.35 -8.37 4.29
C LEU A 123 -6.20 -9.48 4.95
N LYS A 124 -5.78 -9.91 6.13
CA LYS A 124 -6.36 -11.06 6.84
C LYS A 124 -7.63 -10.69 7.62
N ILE A 125 -8.69 -10.29 6.90
CA ILE A 125 -9.99 -9.90 7.46
C ILE A 125 -11.12 -10.80 6.95
N TYR A 126 -10.81 -12.01 6.53
CA TYR A 126 -11.79 -13.02 6.10
C TYR A 126 -11.27 -14.42 6.40
N SER A 127 -12.19 -15.39 6.49
CA SER A 127 -11.85 -16.80 6.74
C SER A 127 -12.55 -17.79 5.81
N GLY A 128 -13.59 -17.41 5.12
CA GLY A 128 -14.40 -18.33 4.32
C GLY A 128 -15.14 -17.70 3.16
N GLY A 129 -16.09 -18.46 2.60
CA GLY A 129 -16.86 -18.08 1.41
C GLY A 129 -17.65 -16.78 1.54
N LEU A 130 -18.14 -16.46 2.75
CA LEU A 130 -18.81 -15.18 3.01
C LEU A 130 -17.89 -13.99 2.69
N GLY A 131 -16.65 -14.04 3.17
CA GLY A 131 -15.66 -13.00 2.92
C GLY A 131 -15.25 -12.92 1.47
N VAL A 132 -15.10 -14.06 0.78
CA VAL A 132 -14.79 -14.08 -0.66
C VAL A 132 -15.90 -13.43 -1.46
N LEU A 133 -17.16 -13.78 -1.20
CA LEU A 133 -18.32 -13.18 -1.89
C LEU A 133 -18.39 -11.66 -1.64
N ALA A 134 -18.21 -11.22 -0.38
CA ALA A 134 -18.23 -9.81 -0.03
C ALA A 134 -17.07 -9.03 -0.69
N GLY A 135 -15.88 -9.63 -0.78
CA GLY A 135 -14.73 -9.04 -1.45
C GLY A 135 -14.93 -8.89 -2.94
N ASP A 136 -15.47 -9.90 -3.60
CA ASP A 136 -15.77 -9.87 -5.03
C ASP A 136 -16.88 -8.84 -5.34
N TYR A 137 -17.92 -8.78 -4.50
CA TYR A 137 -18.95 -7.77 -4.62
C TYR A 137 -18.41 -6.33 -4.53
N LEU A 138 -17.49 -6.07 -3.58
CA LEU A 138 -16.88 -4.75 -3.45
C LEU A 138 -16.03 -4.35 -4.66
N LYS A 139 -15.31 -5.30 -5.26
CA LYS A 139 -14.50 -5.02 -6.46
C LYS A 139 -15.34 -4.70 -7.67
N GLU A 140 -16.53 -5.29 -7.76
CA GLU A 140 -17.45 -5.12 -8.89
C GLU A 140 -18.36 -3.90 -8.74
N ALA A 141 -18.68 -3.52 -7.52
CA ALA A 141 -19.61 -2.43 -7.23
C ALA A 141 -19.01 -1.05 -7.50
#